data_4f6d4b47ef7769b945cf86279decb511
#
_entry.id   4f6d4b47ef7769b945cf86279decb511
#
_cell.length_a   1.000
_cell.length_b   1.000
_cell.length_c   1.000
_cell.angle_alpha   90.00
_cell.angle_beta   90.00
_cell.angle_gamma   90.00
#
_symmetry.space_group_name_H-M   'P 1'
#
loop_
_entity.id
_entity.type
_entity.pdbx_description
1 polymer ?
#
loop_
_entity_poly.entity_id
_entity_poly.type
_entity_poly.pdbx_seq_one_letter_code
_entity_poly.pdbx_strand_id
1 'polypeptide(L)'
;MNIEDSGLSNNFKQLSIRYDESHEVLWTCFNQKNIIPCFNHELINELTQHQKEIQNTAGVLYDGEKAHHIKYSVAASVTPNVFNLGGHLAMIRELAINRHREALLNYATKGIDVLANKLSRFNNSPIINISLVQGLALGGGLEAVLASDIVIAERKSLFGFPEILFNMFPGMGGYSLVARKAGVKIADEMILKGKQYTAEQAFEMGLVDVLVDDGEGEKAVYNWIEKNKRFSNGYLAAQKAKNHINPITNDELMDITRLWVDVALKLSDREFSIMDRFIYNQEKQYIKAPNFNNNQSANNVVPLRQSA
;
A
#
# COMPACT_ATOMS: atom_id res chain seq x y z
N MET A 1 14.13 -15.97 -16.19
CA MET A 1 13.51 -15.19 -17.29
C MET A 1 13.93 -13.74 -17.14
N ASN A 2 14.38 -13.10 -18.21
CA ASN A 2 14.57 -11.65 -18.20
C ASN A 2 13.20 -10.98 -18.33
N ILE A 3 12.84 -10.08 -17.42
CA ILE A 3 11.51 -9.43 -17.40
C ILE A 3 11.27 -8.62 -18.69
N GLU A 4 12.31 -8.05 -19.28
CA GLU A 4 12.21 -7.26 -20.52
C GLU A 4 11.66 -8.08 -21.71
N ASP A 5 11.92 -9.39 -21.72
CA ASP A 5 11.43 -10.30 -22.77
C ASP A 5 9.99 -10.78 -22.52
N SER A 6 9.42 -10.48 -21.33
CA SER A 6 8.12 -11.00 -20.85
C SER A 6 6.91 -10.13 -21.18
N GLY A 7 7.10 -8.99 -21.82
CA GLY A 7 6.05 -8.00 -22.08
C GLY A 7 5.71 -7.12 -20.85
N LEU A 8 6.46 -7.23 -19.75
CA LEU A 8 6.41 -6.30 -18.64
C LEU A 8 7.51 -5.23 -18.79
N SER A 9 7.16 -3.99 -18.56
CA SER A 9 8.14 -2.90 -18.50
C SER A 9 9.06 -3.06 -17.29
N ASN A 10 10.36 -2.84 -17.50
CA ASN A 10 11.36 -2.83 -16.43
C ASN A 10 12.01 -1.45 -16.22
N ASN A 11 11.60 -0.45 -17.03
CA ASN A 11 12.15 0.90 -17.02
C ASN A 11 11.40 1.87 -16.08
N PHE A 12 10.93 1.36 -14.95
CA PHE A 12 10.33 2.18 -13.92
C PHE A 12 11.40 2.84 -13.03
N LYS A 13 11.17 4.09 -12.63
CA LYS A 13 12.08 4.83 -11.75
C LYS A 13 11.80 4.53 -10.26
N GLN A 14 10.52 4.28 -9.93
CA GLN A 14 10.05 4.10 -8.57
C GLN A 14 9.54 2.69 -8.29
N LEU A 15 9.54 1.81 -9.27
CA LEU A 15 9.24 0.39 -9.12
C LEU A 15 10.44 -0.46 -9.49
N SER A 16 10.60 -1.57 -8.80
CA SER A 16 11.51 -2.67 -9.16
C SER A 16 10.68 -3.93 -9.31
N ILE A 17 10.70 -4.51 -10.51
CA ILE A 17 9.90 -5.68 -10.85
C ILE A 17 10.80 -6.90 -10.94
N ARG A 18 10.40 -8.01 -10.34
CA ARG A 18 11.11 -9.30 -10.38
C ARG A 18 10.09 -10.43 -10.49
N TYR A 19 10.30 -11.34 -11.44
CA TYR A 19 9.53 -12.56 -11.54
C TYR A 19 10.35 -13.77 -11.10
N ASP A 20 9.82 -14.55 -10.17
CA ASP A 20 10.37 -15.83 -9.75
C ASP A 20 9.59 -16.96 -10.43
N GLU A 21 10.21 -17.58 -11.42
CA GLU A 21 9.61 -18.66 -12.23
C GLU A 21 9.33 -19.90 -11.40
N SER A 22 10.18 -20.22 -10.42
CA SER A 22 10.08 -21.45 -9.63
C SER A 22 8.85 -21.48 -8.72
N HIS A 23 8.40 -20.30 -8.28
CA HIS A 23 7.23 -20.13 -7.41
C HIS A 23 6.07 -19.39 -8.10
N GLU A 24 6.24 -18.97 -9.37
CA GLU A 24 5.25 -18.22 -10.16
C GLU A 24 4.83 -16.90 -9.46
N VAL A 25 5.83 -16.22 -8.88
CA VAL A 25 5.67 -14.99 -8.08
C VAL A 25 6.15 -13.77 -8.83
N LEU A 26 5.27 -12.79 -9.02
CA LEU A 26 5.63 -11.46 -9.48
C LEU A 26 5.81 -10.53 -8.28
N TRP A 27 7.03 -10.06 -8.07
CA TRP A 27 7.37 -9.05 -7.07
C TRP A 27 7.29 -7.67 -7.69
N THR A 28 6.52 -6.80 -7.07
CA THR A 28 6.41 -5.37 -7.38
C THR A 28 6.87 -4.60 -6.16
N CYS A 29 8.11 -4.12 -6.17
CA CYS A 29 8.72 -3.44 -5.04
C CYS A 29 8.76 -1.93 -5.26
N PHE A 30 8.25 -1.15 -4.31
CA PHE A 30 8.46 0.30 -4.29
C PHE A 30 9.95 0.60 -4.11
N ASN A 31 10.53 1.34 -5.05
CA ASN A 31 11.94 1.70 -5.06
C ASN A 31 12.10 3.22 -4.95
N GLN A 32 11.81 3.74 -3.76
CA GLN A 32 11.79 5.18 -3.46
C GLN A 32 12.93 5.57 -2.49
N LYS A 33 14.13 4.98 -2.69
CA LYS A 33 15.29 5.19 -1.79
C LYS A 33 15.78 6.64 -1.73
N ASN A 34 15.61 7.39 -2.82
CA ASN A 34 16.16 8.74 -2.97
C ASN A 34 15.07 9.81 -3.13
N ILE A 35 13.85 9.50 -2.79
CA ILE A 35 12.69 10.40 -2.81
C ILE A 35 11.77 10.08 -1.64
N ILE A 36 10.81 10.96 -1.34
CA ILE A 36 9.81 10.70 -0.29
C ILE A 36 9.02 9.44 -0.66
N PRO A 37 9.03 8.40 0.19
CA PRO A 37 8.37 7.12 -0.10
C PRO A 37 6.84 7.22 0.10
N CYS A 38 6.19 7.89 -0.83
CA CYS A 38 4.74 8.13 -0.84
C CYS A 38 4.16 7.96 -2.24
N PHE A 39 2.83 7.96 -2.36
CA PHE A 39 2.13 7.95 -3.64
C PHE A 39 2.19 9.33 -4.30
N ASN A 40 3.24 9.61 -5.05
CA ASN A 40 3.34 10.75 -5.93
C ASN A 40 2.79 10.42 -7.33
N HIS A 41 2.67 11.42 -8.20
CA HIS A 41 2.13 11.23 -9.55
C HIS A 41 2.90 10.20 -10.38
N GLU A 42 4.23 10.16 -10.27
CA GLU A 42 5.07 9.24 -11.04
C GLU A 42 4.84 7.79 -10.59
N LEU A 43 4.87 7.51 -9.27
CA LEU A 43 4.59 6.17 -8.76
C LEU A 43 3.19 5.69 -9.13
N ILE A 44 2.16 6.56 -9.04
CA ILE A 44 0.80 6.19 -9.43
C ILE A 44 0.72 5.86 -10.92
N ASN A 45 1.37 6.64 -11.78
CA ASN A 45 1.41 6.37 -13.22
C ASN A 45 2.14 5.07 -13.54
N GLU A 46 3.27 4.80 -12.89
CA GLU A 46 4.03 3.55 -13.06
C GLU A 46 3.23 2.33 -12.59
N LEU A 47 2.56 2.43 -11.44
CA LEU A 47 1.65 1.37 -10.95
C LEU A 47 0.49 1.14 -11.92
N THR A 48 -0.11 2.22 -12.46
CA THR A 48 -1.19 2.12 -13.44
C THR A 48 -0.73 1.39 -14.69
N GLN A 49 0.45 1.74 -15.22
CA GLN A 49 1.04 1.09 -16.38
C GLN A 49 1.31 -0.40 -16.09
N HIS A 50 2.03 -0.69 -15.01
CA HIS A 50 2.38 -2.06 -14.61
C HIS A 50 1.13 -2.95 -14.43
N GLN A 51 0.11 -2.44 -13.77
CA GLN A 51 -1.14 -3.18 -13.57
C GLN A 51 -1.90 -3.43 -14.88
N LYS A 52 -1.88 -2.47 -15.83
CA LYS A 52 -2.46 -2.66 -17.17
C LYS A 52 -1.72 -3.75 -17.95
N GLU A 53 -0.41 -3.83 -17.84
CA GLU A 53 0.38 -4.89 -18.48
C GLU A 53 -0.05 -6.26 -17.95
N ILE A 54 -0.20 -6.42 -16.62
CA ILE A 54 -0.70 -7.67 -16.02
C ILE A 54 -2.14 -7.98 -16.49
N GLN A 55 -3.00 -6.97 -16.57
CA GLN A 55 -4.39 -7.13 -17.05
C GLN A 55 -4.45 -7.57 -18.51
N ASN A 56 -3.66 -6.93 -19.39
CA ASN A 56 -3.64 -7.22 -20.82
C ASN A 56 -3.17 -8.64 -21.13
N THR A 57 -2.32 -9.20 -20.29
CA THR A 57 -1.83 -10.58 -20.41
C THR A 57 -2.64 -11.58 -19.60
N ALA A 58 -3.69 -11.14 -18.89
CA ALA A 58 -4.46 -11.96 -17.96
C ALA A 58 -3.56 -12.72 -16.93
N GLY A 59 -2.43 -12.12 -16.56
CA GLY A 59 -1.46 -12.70 -15.63
C GLY A 59 -0.56 -13.77 -16.26
N VAL A 60 -0.42 -13.79 -17.58
CA VAL A 60 0.51 -14.68 -18.28
C VAL A 60 1.64 -13.85 -18.89
N LEU A 61 2.88 -14.20 -18.57
CA LEU A 61 4.07 -13.59 -19.15
C LEU A 61 4.61 -14.51 -20.24
N TYR A 62 5.23 -13.95 -21.27
CA TYR A 62 5.79 -14.72 -22.36
C TYR A 62 7.30 -14.50 -22.48
N ASP A 63 8.05 -15.58 -22.68
CA ASP A 63 9.46 -15.59 -23.03
C ASP A 63 9.60 -16.38 -24.34
N GLY A 64 9.59 -15.68 -25.46
CA GLY A 64 9.39 -16.31 -26.77
C GLY A 64 8.04 -17.03 -26.83
N GLU A 65 8.06 -18.35 -27.07
CA GLU A 65 6.85 -19.18 -27.12
C GLU A 65 6.45 -19.74 -25.74
N LYS A 66 7.30 -19.59 -24.72
CA LYS A 66 7.05 -20.14 -23.39
C LYS A 66 6.16 -19.23 -22.55
N ALA A 67 5.05 -19.78 -22.06
CA ALA A 67 4.13 -19.08 -21.18
C ALA A 67 4.51 -19.30 -19.69
N HIS A 68 4.53 -18.21 -18.93
CA HIS A 68 4.78 -18.19 -17.48
C HIS A 68 3.61 -17.56 -16.76
N HIS A 69 2.96 -18.30 -15.88
CA HIS A 69 1.80 -17.82 -15.15
C HIS A 69 2.20 -17.05 -13.89
N ILE A 70 1.56 -15.91 -13.65
CA ILE A 70 1.63 -15.23 -12.37
C ILE A 70 0.54 -15.82 -11.48
N LYS A 71 0.92 -16.59 -10.47
CA LYS A 71 -0.02 -17.10 -9.45
C LYS A 71 -0.07 -16.23 -8.21
N TYR A 72 1.02 -15.57 -7.91
CA TYR A 72 1.13 -14.67 -6.76
C TYR A 72 1.72 -13.33 -7.18
N SER A 73 1.08 -12.24 -6.72
CA SER A 73 1.61 -10.89 -6.87
C SER A 73 1.98 -10.35 -5.50
N VAL A 74 3.25 -10.05 -5.29
CA VAL A 74 3.76 -9.56 -4.01
C VAL A 74 4.11 -8.08 -4.13
N ALA A 75 3.43 -7.25 -3.35
CA ALA A 75 3.80 -5.86 -3.15
C ALA A 75 4.72 -5.74 -1.93
N ALA A 76 5.89 -5.12 -2.12
CA ALA A 76 6.89 -4.89 -1.07
C ALA A 76 7.55 -3.52 -1.26
N SER A 77 8.52 -3.19 -0.43
CA SER A 77 9.34 -1.98 -0.59
C SER A 77 10.82 -2.31 -0.39
N VAL A 78 11.67 -1.72 -1.22
CA VAL A 78 13.13 -1.75 -1.01
C VAL A 78 13.63 -0.50 -0.28
N THR A 79 12.72 0.41 0.09
CA THR A 79 13.04 1.57 0.93
C THR A 79 13.18 1.11 2.38
N PRO A 80 14.34 1.32 3.02
CA PRO A 80 14.57 0.82 4.37
C PRO A 80 13.54 1.34 5.37
N ASN A 81 12.94 0.42 6.15
CA ASN A 81 11.98 0.71 7.22
C ASN A 81 10.69 1.45 6.80
N VAL A 82 10.42 1.53 5.51
CA VAL A 82 9.18 2.17 4.99
C VAL A 82 8.59 1.30 3.90
N PHE A 83 7.35 0.89 4.09
CA PHE A 83 6.55 0.33 3.00
C PHE A 83 6.04 1.46 2.10
N ASN A 84 5.21 2.35 2.65
CA ASN A 84 4.77 3.58 1.98
C ASN A 84 4.09 4.52 3.01
N LEU A 85 4.33 5.83 2.89
CA LEU A 85 3.81 6.87 3.80
C LEU A 85 2.47 7.49 3.37
N GLY A 86 1.80 6.90 2.36
CA GLY A 86 0.51 7.37 1.88
C GLY A 86 0.61 8.47 0.82
N GLY A 87 -0.35 9.39 0.82
CA GLY A 87 -0.40 10.47 -0.16
C GLY A 87 0.78 11.45 -0.04
N HIS A 88 1.10 12.13 -1.13
CA HIS A 88 2.13 13.19 -1.14
C HIS A 88 1.58 14.46 -0.47
N LEU A 89 1.79 14.57 0.85
CA LEU A 89 1.12 15.59 1.66
C LEU A 89 1.41 17.03 1.22
N ALA A 90 2.65 17.34 0.81
CA ALA A 90 3.00 18.69 0.33
C ALA A 90 2.16 19.09 -0.89
N MET A 91 1.99 18.18 -1.86
CA MET A 91 1.15 18.41 -3.04
C MET A 91 -0.34 18.52 -2.67
N ILE A 92 -0.83 17.61 -1.82
CA ILE A 92 -2.22 17.65 -1.36
C ILE A 92 -2.53 18.98 -0.66
N ARG A 93 -1.63 19.42 0.21
CA ARG A 93 -1.73 20.72 0.90
C ARG A 93 -1.78 21.91 -0.07
N GLU A 94 -0.87 21.93 -1.05
CA GLU A 94 -0.83 22.97 -2.07
C GLU A 94 -2.14 23.05 -2.87
N LEU A 95 -2.63 21.90 -3.35
CA LEU A 95 -3.88 21.81 -4.09
C LEU A 95 -5.09 22.25 -3.25
N ALA A 96 -5.10 21.88 -1.96
CA ALA A 96 -6.18 22.22 -1.03
C ALA A 96 -6.21 23.74 -0.71
N ILE A 97 -5.06 24.34 -0.41
CA ILE A 97 -4.94 25.80 -0.15
C ILE A 97 -5.40 26.61 -1.37
N ASN A 98 -4.96 26.22 -2.55
CA ASN A 98 -5.31 26.90 -3.80
C ASN A 98 -6.70 26.50 -4.32
N ARG A 99 -7.45 25.68 -3.57
CA ARG A 99 -8.79 25.19 -3.93
C ARG A 99 -8.88 24.54 -5.30
N HIS A 100 -7.83 23.85 -5.73
CA HIS A 100 -7.73 23.14 -7.01
C HIS A 100 -8.47 21.81 -6.94
N ARG A 101 -9.81 21.86 -6.84
CA ARG A 101 -10.69 20.70 -6.65
C ARG A 101 -10.47 19.60 -7.69
N GLU A 102 -10.45 19.98 -8.97
CA GLU A 102 -10.33 19.03 -10.08
C GLU A 102 -8.97 18.32 -10.08
N ALA A 103 -7.89 19.03 -9.77
CA ALA A 103 -6.55 18.44 -9.70
C ALA A 103 -6.45 17.46 -8.51
N LEU A 104 -7.03 17.82 -7.36
CA LEU A 104 -7.06 16.97 -6.17
C LEU A 104 -7.90 15.71 -6.42
N LEU A 105 -9.08 15.86 -7.05
CA LEU A 105 -9.94 14.75 -7.41
C LEU A 105 -9.26 13.82 -8.44
N ASN A 106 -8.62 14.36 -9.46
CA ASN A 106 -7.89 13.58 -10.46
C ASN A 106 -6.73 12.77 -9.84
N TYR A 107 -5.97 13.37 -8.93
CA TYR A 107 -4.94 12.67 -8.19
C TYR A 107 -5.51 11.49 -7.39
N ALA A 108 -6.56 11.76 -6.61
CA ALA A 108 -7.19 10.75 -5.78
C ALA A 108 -7.85 9.63 -6.61
N THR A 109 -8.53 9.98 -7.72
CA THR A 109 -9.14 9.00 -8.64
C THR A 109 -8.11 8.04 -9.20
N LYS A 110 -6.96 8.53 -9.64
CA LYS A 110 -5.87 7.64 -10.11
C LYS A 110 -5.39 6.69 -9.01
N GLY A 111 -5.34 7.14 -7.75
CA GLY A 111 -5.04 6.28 -6.61
C GLY A 111 -6.09 5.19 -6.42
N ILE A 112 -7.37 5.55 -6.56
CA ILE A 112 -8.50 4.59 -6.52
C ILE A 112 -8.40 3.56 -7.65
N ASP A 113 -8.07 3.98 -8.87
CA ASP A 113 -7.92 3.06 -10.00
C ASP A 113 -6.86 1.98 -9.72
N VAL A 114 -5.71 2.38 -9.16
CA VAL A 114 -4.65 1.45 -8.75
C VAL A 114 -5.14 0.49 -7.66
N LEU A 115 -5.87 1.00 -6.66
CA LEU A 115 -6.41 0.19 -5.57
C LEU A 115 -7.48 -0.79 -6.07
N ALA A 116 -8.44 -0.31 -6.88
CA ALA A 116 -9.52 -1.11 -7.45
C ALA A 116 -9.00 -2.23 -8.35
N ASN A 117 -7.97 -1.95 -9.16
CA ASN A 117 -7.30 -2.97 -9.97
C ASN A 117 -6.72 -4.09 -9.12
N LYS A 118 -6.10 -3.76 -7.99
CA LYS A 118 -5.58 -4.77 -7.06
C LYS A 118 -6.71 -5.55 -6.39
N LEU A 119 -7.75 -4.88 -5.91
CA LEU A 119 -8.93 -5.51 -5.30
C LEU A 119 -9.66 -6.45 -6.27
N SER A 120 -9.73 -6.10 -7.56
CA SER A 120 -10.31 -6.95 -8.61
C SER A 120 -9.36 -8.05 -9.10
N ARG A 121 -8.19 -8.20 -8.50
CA ARG A 121 -7.13 -9.11 -8.96
C ARG A 121 -6.82 -8.93 -10.43
N PHE A 122 -6.54 -7.69 -10.82
CA PHE A 122 -6.18 -7.35 -12.19
C PHE A 122 -7.19 -7.92 -13.20
N ASN A 123 -8.46 -7.52 -13.04
CA ASN A 123 -9.59 -7.96 -13.85
C ASN A 123 -9.90 -9.47 -13.72
N ASN A 124 -10.01 -9.95 -12.48
CA ASN A 124 -10.35 -11.34 -12.13
C ASN A 124 -9.34 -12.40 -12.58
N SER A 125 -8.09 -12.01 -12.81
CA SER A 125 -6.99 -12.97 -13.01
C SER A 125 -6.86 -13.90 -11.80
N PRO A 126 -6.43 -15.16 -11.97
CA PRO A 126 -6.31 -16.13 -10.87
C PRO A 126 -5.05 -15.87 -10.02
N ILE A 127 -4.84 -14.62 -9.64
CA ILE A 127 -3.66 -14.14 -8.89
C ILE A 127 -4.06 -13.92 -7.44
N ILE A 128 -3.24 -14.42 -6.51
CA ILE A 128 -3.35 -14.13 -5.08
C ILE A 128 -2.42 -12.95 -4.77
N ASN A 129 -2.99 -11.87 -4.24
CA ASN A 129 -2.24 -10.67 -3.89
C ASN A 129 -1.71 -10.75 -2.46
N ILE A 130 -0.41 -10.55 -2.28
CA ILE A 130 0.28 -10.53 -0.99
C ILE A 130 0.91 -9.15 -0.80
N SER A 131 0.82 -8.57 0.39
CA SER A 131 1.65 -7.44 0.80
C SER A 131 2.67 -7.90 1.83
N LEU A 132 3.95 -7.63 1.58
CA LEU A 132 5.03 -7.81 2.54
C LEU A 132 5.41 -6.46 3.13
N VAL A 133 5.13 -6.26 4.41
CA VAL A 133 5.39 -5.00 5.12
C VAL A 133 6.60 -5.16 6.03
N GLN A 134 7.64 -4.37 5.77
CA GLN A 134 8.92 -4.40 6.48
C GLN A 134 9.27 -3.04 7.10
N GLY A 135 8.25 -2.24 7.44
CA GLY A 135 8.39 -0.91 8.01
C GLY A 135 7.08 -0.14 8.08
N LEU A 136 7.13 1.18 7.93
CA LEU A 136 5.98 2.06 8.05
C LEU A 136 4.99 1.88 6.88
N ALA A 137 3.73 1.60 7.19
CA ALA A 137 2.61 1.60 6.25
C ALA A 137 1.54 2.57 6.79
N LEU A 138 1.50 3.80 6.28
CA LEU A 138 0.67 4.87 6.81
C LEU A 138 -0.29 5.42 5.75
N GLY A 139 -1.49 5.82 6.17
CA GLY A 139 -2.48 6.43 5.29
C GLY A 139 -2.76 5.59 4.05
N GLY A 140 -2.65 6.19 2.86
CA GLY A 140 -2.76 5.48 1.59
C GLY A 140 -1.83 4.26 1.45
N GLY A 141 -0.68 4.26 2.14
CA GLY A 141 0.23 3.11 2.20
C GLY A 141 -0.41 1.92 2.90
N LEU A 142 -1.14 2.15 4.00
CA LEU A 142 -1.89 1.10 4.68
C LEU A 142 -3.11 0.67 3.85
N GLU A 143 -3.79 1.60 3.15
CA GLU A 143 -4.88 1.26 2.23
C GLU A 143 -4.39 0.30 1.14
N ALA A 144 -3.21 0.55 0.56
CA ALA A 144 -2.59 -0.33 -0.44
C ALA A 144 -2.20 -1.72 0.11
N VAL A 145 -1.76 -1.79 1.38
CA VAL A 145 -1.51 -3.06 2.10
C VAL A 145 -2.80 -3.85 2.23
N LEU A 146 -3.86 -3.22 2.76
CA LEU A 146 -5.14 -3.86 3.06
C LEU A 146 -5.93 -4.28 1.81
N ALA A 147 -5.59 -3.76 0.64
CA ALA A 147 -6.12 -4.22 -0.64
C ALA A 147 -5.57 -5.59 -1.09
N SER A 148 -4.66 -6.19 -0.33
CA SER A 148 -4.15 -7.54 -0.57
C SER A 148 -5.01 -8.62 0.08
N ASP A 149 -4.97 -9.81 -0.50
CA ASP A 149 -5.60 -11.00 0.07
C ASP A 149 -4.89 -11.43 1.37
N ILE A 150 -3.56 -11.33 1.39
CA ILE A 150 -2.69 -11.72 2.51
C ILE A 150 -1.75 -10.58 2.86
N VAL A 151 -1.62 -10.31 4.13
CA VAL A 151 -0.66 -9.35 4.69
C VAL A 151 0.35 -10.09 5.56
N ILE A 152 1.62 -10.04 5.15
CA ILE A 152 2.76 -10.57 5.91
C ILE A 152 3.53 -9.37 6.45
N ALA A 153 3.84 -9.35 7.74
CA ALA A 153 4.55 -8.23 8.36
C ALA A 153 5.73 -8.68 9.21
N GLU A 154 6.82 -7.93 9.12
CA GLU A 154 7.92 -8.01 10.09
C GLU A 154 7.56 -7.24 11.35
N ARG A 155 8.02 -7.70 12.53
CA ARG A 155 7.66 -7.15 13.85
C ARG A 155 7.95 -5.66 14.00
N LYS A 156 9.01 -5.13 13.34
CA LYS A 156 9.33 -3.71 13.35
C LYS A 156 8.33 -2.82 12.63
N SER A 157 7.35 -3.40 11.91
CA SER A 157 6.40 -2.64 11.10
C SER A 157 5.39 -1.89 11.95
N LEU A 158 4.99 -0.71 11.45
CA LEU A 158 3.98 0.13 12.07
C LEU A 158 2.89 0.47 11.05
N PHE A 159 1.65 0.46 11.50
CA PHE A 159 0.45 0.67 10.70
C PHE A 159 -0.38 1.81 11.28
N GLY A 160 -1.00 2.64 10.44
CA GLY A 160 -1.88 3.67 10.96
C GLY A 160 -2.49 4.59 9.92
N PHE A 161 -3.55 5.28 10.36
CA PHE A 161 -4.22 6.34 9.63
C PHE A 161 -4.09 7.66 10.41
N PRO A 162 -3.07 8.47 10.15
CA PRO A 162 -2.83 9.69 10.91
C PRO A 162 -3.68 10.88 10.45
N GLU A 163 -4.52 10.71 9.44
CA GLU A 163 -5.24 11.79 8.73
C GLU A 163 -6.12 12.62 9.66
N ILE A 164 -6.75 11.99 10.66
CA ILE A 164 -7.63 12.69 11.61
C ILE A 164 -6.88 13.75 12.44
N LEU A 165 -5.57 13.59 12.62
CA LEU A 165 -4.75 14.52 13.40
C LEU A 165 -4.60 15.89 12.72
N PHE A 166 -4.83 15.96 11.41
CA PHE A 166 -4.95 17.21 10.64
C PHE A 166 -6.33 17.36 10.00
N ASN A 167 -7.36 16.84 10.70
CA ASN A 167 -8.78 17.01 10.36
C ASN A 167 -9.19 16.44 9.00
N MET A 168 -8.55 15.33 8.61
CA MET A 168 -8.86 14.55 7.42
C MET A 168 -9.24 13.11 7.80
N PHE A 169 -9.48 12.26 6.82
CA PHE A 169 -9.65 10.82 6.99
C PHE A 169 -9.02 10.08 5.80
N PRO A 170 -8.81 8.75 5.84
CA PRO A 170 -8.25 7.99 4.73
C PRO A 170 -9.15 8.02 3.49
N GLY A 171 -8.66 8.56 2.38
CA GLY A 171 -9.48 8.92 1.20
C GLY A 171 -9.57 7.85 0.13
N MET A 172 -8.79 6.76 0.21
CA MET A 172 -8.78 5.70 -0.80
C MET A 172 -9.49 4.42 -0.33
N GLY A 173 -10.42 4.53 0.63
CA GLY A 173 -11.23 3.41 1.11
C GLY A 173 -10.72 2.74 2.37
N GLY A 174 -9.88 3.41 3.18
CA GLY A 174 -9.35 2.89 4.44
C GLY A 174 -10.45 2.37 5.37
N TYR A 175 -11.56 3.11 5.48
CA TYR A 175 -12.71 2.68 6.27
C TYR A 175 -13.31 1.37 5.75
N SER A 176 -13.56 1.31 4.43
CA SER A 176 -14.13 0.15 3.75
C SER A 176 -13.26 -1.09 3.90
N LEU A 177 -11.94 -0.93 3.76
CA LEU A 177 -10.96 -2.01 3.83
C LEU A 177 -10.85 -2.57 5.26
N VAL A 178 -10.68 -1.69 6.26
CA VAL A 178 -10.57 -2.12 7.67
C VAL A 178 -11.87 -2.74 8.15
N ALA A 179 -13.01 -2.11 7.87
CA ALA A 179 -14.31 -2.61 8.32
C ALA A 179 -14.62 -4.00 7.77
N ARG A 180 -14.24 -4.30 6.51
CA ARG A 180 -14.43 -5.62 5.91
C ARG A 180 -13.44 -6.67 6.37
N LYS A 181 -12.24 -6.26 6.79
CA LYS A 181 -11.21 -7.19 7.26
C LYS A 181 -11.32 -7.46 8.75
N ALA A 182 -11.57 -6.42 9.57
CA ALA A 182 -11.50 -6.47 11.03
C ALA A 182 -12.77 -5.98 11.77
N GLY A 183 -13.76 -5.50 11.02
CA GLY A 183 -15.01 -4.98 11.59
C GLY A 183 -15.01 -3.47 11.80
N VAL A 184 -16.23 -2.90 11.86
CA VAL A 184 -16.44 -1.43 11.94
C VAL A 184 -15.81 -0.84 13.20
N LYS A 185 -15.86 -1.55 14.35
CA LYS A 185 -15.28 -1.06 15.59
C LYS A 185 -13.78 -0.83 15.50
N ILE A 186 -13.06 -1.71 14.79
CA ILE A 186 -11.61 -1.55 14.56
C ILE A 186 -11.36 -0.40 13.59
N ALA A 187 -12.20 -0.26 12.55
CA ALA A 187 -12.11 0.87 11.63
C ALA A 187 -12.28 2.22 12.36
N ASP A 188 -13.30 2.34 13.22
CA ASP A 188 -13.50 3.53 14.07
C ASP A 188 -12.27 3.80 14.95
N GLU A 189 -11.75 2.77 15.59
CA GLU A 189 -10.59 2.92 16.46
C GLU A 189 -9.37 3.43 15.72
N MET A 190 -9.05 2.85 14.58
CA MET A 190 -7.85 3.22 13.82
C MET A 190 -7.96 4.60 13.18
N ILE A 191 -9.11 4.91 12.58
CA ILE A 191 -9.31 6.12 11.80
C ILE A 191 -9.56 7.33 12.69
N LEU A 192 -10.42 7.20 13.72
CA LEU A 192 -10.81 8.32 14.56
C LEU A 192 -9.79 8.64 15.67
N LYS A 193 -8.88 7.71 15.99
CA LYS A 193 -7.81 7.97 16.98
C LYS A 193 -6.49 8.45 16.35
N GLY A 194 -6.25 8.20 15.07
CA GLY A 194 -5.02 8.60 14.38
C GLY A 194 -3.73 8.00 14.94
N LYS A 195 -3.83 6.87 15.66
CA LYS A 195 -2.69 6.20 16.30
C LYS A 195 -1.94 5.32 15.30
N GLN A 196 -0.67 5.05 15.63
CA GLN A 196 0.08 3.98 15.02
C GLN A 196 -0.03 2.71 15.86
N TYR A 197 -0.11 1.58 15.19
CA TYR A 197 -0.22 0.24 15.78
C TYR A 197 1.00 -0.58 15.38
N THR A 198 1.53 -1.37 16.31
CA THR A 198 2.61 -2.32 16.02
C THR A 198 2.11 -3.46 15.14
N ALA A 199 3.05 -4.22 14.55
CA ALA A 199 2.70 -5.39 13.75
C ALA A 199 1.95 -6.45 14.57
N GLU A 200 2.29 -6.61 15.86
CA GLU A 200 1.58 -7.49 16.80
C GLU A 200 0.12 -7.04 17.01
N GLN A 201 -0.08 -5.74 17.27
CA GLN A 201 -1.43 -5.19 17.44
C GLN A 201 -2.26 -5.34 16.15
N ALA A 202 -1.66 -5.09 14.99
CA ALA A 202 -2.32 -5.27 13.69
C ALA A 202 -2.65 -6.75 13.43
N PHE A 203 -1.81 -7.68 13.89
CA PHE A 203 -2.07 -9.12 13.83
C PHE A 203 -3.23 -9.52 14.75
N GLU A 204 -3.24 -9.04 15.99
CA GLU A 204 -4.34 -9.26 16.96
C GLU A 204 -5.68 -8.70 16.45
N MET A 205 -5.65 -7.57 15.73
CA MET A 205 -6.82 -6.96 15.09
C MET A 205 -7.29 -7.72 13.83
N GLY A 206 -6.53 -8.69 13.34
CA GLY A 206 -6.84 -9.42 12.10
C GLY A 206 -6.52 -8.67 10.81
N LEU A 207 -5.68 -7.63 10.86
CA LEU A 207 -5.22 -6.86 9.68
C LEU A 207 -3.98 -7.48 9.06
N VAL A 208 -3.13 -8.09 9.87
CA VAL A 208 -1.95 -8.87 9.46
C VAL A 208 -2.29 -10.35 9.56
N ASP A 209 -1.99 -11.13 8.52
CA ASP A 209 -2.30 -12.56 8.47
C ASP A 209 -1.11 -13.42 8.93
N VAL A 210 0.13 -12.92 8.74
CA VAL A 210 1.36 -13.61 9.15
C VAL A 210 2.33 -12.59 9.76
N LEU A 211 2.74 -12.86 11.00
CA LEU A 211 3.72 -12.05 11.73
C LEU A 211 5.04 -12.82 11.83
N VAL A 212 6.15 -12.17 11.46
CA VAL A 212 7.48 -12.81 11.46
C VAL A 212 8.54 -11.88 12.04
N ASP A 213 9.68 -12.45 12.41
CA ASP A 213 10.82 -11.69 12.90
C ASP A 213 11.43 -10.83 11.78
N ASP A 214 12.12 -9.77 12.18
CA ASP A 214 12.74 -8.83 11.27
C ASP A 214 13.79 -9.53 10.39
N GLY A 215 13.71 -9.27 9.08
CA GLY A 215 14.55 -9.89 8.08
C GLY A 215 14.05 -11.25 7.55
N GLU A 216 13.00 -11.85 8.13
CA GLU A 216 12.43 -13.11 7.70
C GLU A 216 11.25 -12.95 6.71
N GLY A 217 10.90 -11.72 6.35
CA GLY A 217 9.70 -11.40 5.57
C GLY A 217 9.65 -12.08 4.21
N GLU A 218 10.70 -12.02 3.39
CA GLU A 218 10.73 -12.66 2.06
C GLU A 218 10.62 -14.18 2.17
N LYS A 219 11.32 -14.78 3.11
CA LYS A 219 11.24 -16.21 3.40
C LYS A 219 9.83 -16.62 3.86
N ALA A 220 9.17 -15.75 4.63
CA ALA A 220 7.79 -16.00 5.07
C ALA A 220 6.79 -16.00 3.92
N VAL A 221 6.99 -15.13 2.90
CA VAL A 221 6.19 -15.16 1.67
C VAL A 221 6.30 -16.51 0.99
N TYR A 222 7.51 -17.02 0.76
CA TYR A 222 7.70 -18.34 0.13
C TYR A 222 7.16 -19.48 0.99
N ASN A 223 7.37 -19.44 2.30
CA ASN A 223 6.81 -20.43 3.22
C ASN A 223 5.29 -20.48 3.18
N TRP A 224 4.64 -19.30 3.11
CA TRP A 224 3.20 -19.21 2.98
C TRP A 224 2.72 -19.80 1.64
N ILE A 225 3.39 -19.49 0.54
CA ILE A 225 3.09 -20.02 -0.79
C ILE A 225 3.21 -21.55 -0.80
N GLU A 226 4.33 -22.08 -0.35
CA GLU A 226 4.56 -23.54 -0.32
C GLU A 226 3.51 -24.29 0.51
N LYS A 227 3.13 -23.73 1.66
CA LYS A 227 2.09 -24.32 2.52
C LYS A 227 0.71 -24.32 1.89
N ASN A 228 0.40 -23.28 1.09
CA ASN A 228 -0.97 -23.02 0.61
C ASN A 228 -1.18 -23.31 -0.87
N LYS A 229 -0.14 -23.50 -1.69
CA LYS A 229 -0.27 -23.67 -3.15
C LYS A 229 -1.24 -24.78 -3.58
N ARG A 230 -1.33 -25.86 -2.81
CA ARG A 230 -2.28 -26.97 -3.09
C ARG A 230 -3.75 -26.59 -2.92
N PHE A 231 -4.03 -25.51 -2.21
CA PHE A 231 -5.39 -25.03 -1.93
C PHE A 231 -5.77 -23.79 -2.75
N SER A 232 -4.90 -23.31 -3.64
CA SER A 232 -5.06 -22.04 -4.34
C SER A 232 -6.41 -21.91 -5.07
N ASN A 233 -6.89 -22.98 -5.71
CA ASN A 233 -8.18 -22.98 -6.39
C ASN A 233 -9.35 -22.77 -5.41
N GLY A 234 -9.40 -23.51 -4.31
CA GLY A 234 -10.41 -23.35 -3.26
C GLY A 234 -10.33 -21.97 -2.60
N TYR A 235 -9.11 -21.49 -2.36
CA TYR A 235 -8.88 -20.16 -1.81
C TYR A 235 -9.46 -19.06 -2.71
N LEU A 236 -9.13 -19.06 -4.01
CA LEU A 236 -9.65 -18.09 -4.97
C LEU A 236 -11.18 -18.15 -5.08
N ALA A 237 -11.76 -19.34 -5.07
CA ALA A 237 -13.21 -19.52 -5.08
C ALA A 237 -13.86 -18.94 -3.80
N ALA A 238 -13.29 -19.17 -2.63
CA ALA A 238 -13.75 -18.61 -1.37
C ALA A 238 -13.66 -17.08 -1.34
N GLN A 239 -12.58 -16.50 -1.88
CA GLN A 239 -12.45 -15.05 -1.98
C GLN A 239 -13.49 -14.44 -2.95
N LYS A 240 -13.80 -15.10 -4.06
CA LYS A 240 -14.89 -14.68 -4.94
C LYS A 240 -16.25 -14.73 -4.22
N ALA A 241 -16.54 -15.79 -3.48
CA ALA A 241 -17.75 -15.89 -2.68
C ALA A 241 -17.85 -14.76 -1.63
N LYS A 242 -16.75 -14.47 -0.92
CA LYS A 242 -16.66 -13.33 0.03
C LYS A 242 -17.00 -12.00 -0.66
N ASN A 243 -16.48 -11.77 -1.86
CA ASN A 243 -16.73 -10.54 -2.61
C ASN A 243 -18.19 -10.42 -3.06
N HIS A 244 -18.93 -11.52 -3.26
CA HIS A 244 -20.38 -11.47 -3.52
C HIS A 244 -21.18 -11.03 -2.30
N ILE A 245 -20.75 -11.38 -1.09
CA ILE A 245 -21.48 -11.06 0.13
C ILE A 245 -21.19 -9.62 0.57
N ASN A 246 -19.96 -9.17 0.42
CA ASN A 246 -19.50 -7.87 0.95
C ASN A 246 -18.49 -7.20 0.00
N PRO A 247 -18.92 -6.80 -1.22
CA PRO A 247 -18.05 -6.21 -2.22
C PRO A 247 -17.57 -4.82 -1.79
N ILE A 248 -16.34 -4.46 -2.20
CA ILE A 248 -15.90 -3.06 -2.27
C ILE A 248 -16.06 -2.65 -3.73
N THR A 249 -17.01 -1.75 -4.01
CA THR A 249 -17.29 -1.30 -5.38
C THR A 249 -16.47 -0.06 -5.72
N ASN A 250 -16.25 0.18 -6.99
CA ASN A 250 -15.59 1.40 -7.44
C ASN A 250 -16.42 2.64 -7.09
N ASP A 251 -17.75 2.57 -7.15
CA ASP A 251 -18.64 3.67 -6.79
C ASP A 251 -18.50 4.03 -5.30
N GLU A 252 -18.46 3.03 -4.40
CA GLU A 252 -18.22 3.24 -2.97
C GLU A 252 -16.88 3.97 -2.74
N LEU A 253 -15.81 3.51 -3.38
CA LEU A 253 -14.50 4.14 -3.25
C LEU A 253 -14.49 5.57 -3.79
N MET A 254 -15.14 5.80 -4.93
CA MET A 254 -15.23 7.13 -5.53
C MET A 254 -16.08 8.10 -4.72
N ASP A 255 -17.16 7.63 -4.08
CA ASP A 255 -17.98 8.47 -3.19
C ASP A 255 -17.19 8.90 -1.94
N ILE A 256 -16.44 7.97 -1.33
CA ILE A 256 -15.52 8.26 -0.23
C ILE A 256 -14.45 9.27 -0.67
N THR A 257 -13.89 9.09 -1.85
CA THR A 257 -12.87 9.99 -2.41
C THR A 257 -13.42 11.41 -2.64
N ARG A 258 -14.65 11.54 -3.13
CA ARG A 258 -15.31 12.86 -3.29
C ARG A 258 -15.50 13.54 -1.94
N LEU A 259 -15.93 12.81 -0.90
CA LEU A 259 -16.02 13.32 0.47
C LEU A 259 -14.65 13.78 0.99
N TRP A 260 -13.60 13.00 0.73
CA TRP A 260 -12.23 13.34 1.11
C TRP A 260 -11.76 14.66 0.46
N VAL A 261 -12.03 14.85 -0.84
CA VAL A 261 -11.73 16.11 -1.55
C VAL A 261 -12.50 17.28 -0.93
N ASP A 262 -13.80 17.10 -0.65
CA ASP A 262 -14.61 18.17 -0.06
C ASP A 262 -14.16 18.55 1.36
N VAL A 263 -13.64 17.61 2.15
CA VAL A 263 -13.04 17.87 3.45
C VAL A 263 -11.70 18.59 3.30
N ALA A 264 -10.83 18.14 2.37
CA ALA A 264 -9.54 18.78 2.13
C ALA A 264 -9.67 20.26 1.77
N LEU A 265 -10.69 20.62 0.98
CA LEU A 265 -10.96 22.00 0.58
C LEU A 265 -11.55 22.90 1.70
N LYS A 266 -11.93 22.29 2.84
CA LYS A 266 -12.46 23.02 4.01
C LYS A 266 -11.43 23.19 5.12
N LEU A 267 -10.22 22.68 4.95
CA LEU A 267 -9.15 22.84 5.93
C LEU A 267 -8.80 24.32 6.12
N SER A 268 -8.54 24.69 7.35
CA SER A 268 -8.10 26.03 7.75
C SER A 268 -6.57 26.09 7.91
N ASP A 269 -6.04 27.31 8.14
CA ASP A 269 -4.62 27.53 8.37
C ASP A 269 -4.08 26.72 9.56
N ARG A 270 -4.93 26.42 10.55
CA ARG A 270 -4.58 25.60 11.70
C ARG A 270 -4.28 24.17 11.27
N GLU A 271 -5.17 23.55 10.49
CA GLU A 271 -4.98 22.17 9.99
C GLU A 271 -3.80 22.11 9.02
N PHE A 272 -3.62 23.11 8.16
CA PHE A 272 -2.45 23.21 7.30
C PHE A 272 -1.14 23.30 8.09
N SER A 273 -1.11 24.05 9.20
CA SER A 273 0.06 24.13 10.08
C SER A 273 0.36 22.79 10.77
N ILE A 274 -0.68 21.99 11.07
CA ILE A 274 -0.49 20.63 11.58
C ILE A 274 0.04 19.72 10.47
N MET A 275 -0.53 19.79 9.26
CA MET A 275 -0.09 19.02 8.11
C MET A 275 1.38 19.30 7.76
N ASP A 276 1.89 20.53 7.94
CA ASP A 276 3.30 20.87 7.75
C ASP A 276 4.25 20.02 8.60
N ARG A 277 3.84 19.63 9.81
CA ARG A 277 4.62 18.72 10.65
C ARG A 277 4.67 17.31 10.08
N PHE A 278 3.59 16.84 9.48
CA PHE A 278 3.55 15.54 8.81
C PHE A 278 4.37 15.56 7.52
N ILE A 279 4.32 16.64 6.75
CA ILE A 279 5.17 16.88 5.56
C ILE A 279 6.64 16.81 5.97
N TYR A 280 7.04 17.56 6.99
CA TYR A 280 8.39 17.50 7.53
C TYR A 280 8.83 16.09 7.94
N ASN A 281 7.91 15.32 8.55
CA ASN A 281 8.21 13.93 8.93
C ASN A 281 8.35 13.02 7.70
N GLN A 282 7.54 13.20 6.64
CA GLN A 282 7.73 12.48 5.37
C GLN A 282 9.10 12.79 4.76
N GLU A 283 9.49 14.06 4.72
CA GLU A 283 10.79 14.51 4.20
C GLU A 283 11.96 13.99 5.05
N LYS A 284 11.80 13.94 6.38
CA LYS A 284 12.82 13.42 7.30
C LYS A 284 13.08 11.93 7.13
N GLN A 285 12.08 11.14 6.75
CA GLN A 285 12.27 9.73 6.40
C GLN A 285 13.14 9.57 5.14
N TYR A 286 13.02 10.49 4.20
CA TYR A 286 13.91 10.59 3.05
C TYR A 286 15.36 10.93 3.43
N ILE A 287 15.56 11.93 4.31
CA ILE A 287 16.89 12.39 4.74
C ILE A 287 17.62 11.35 5.62
N LYS A 288 16.86 10.52 6.38
CA LYS A 288 17.40 9.47 7.26
C LYS A 288 17.72 8.16 6.56
N ALA A 289 17.52 8.03 5.25
CA ALA A 289 18.02 6.93 4.47
C ALA A 289 19.53 7.16 4.15
N PRO A 290 20.49 6.89 5.06
CA PRO A 290 21.86 7.27 4.87
C PRO A 290 22.61 6.19 4.11
N ASN A 291 23.58 6.64 3.35
CA ASN A 291 24.76 5.88 2.98
C ASN A 291 25.14 4.88 4.06
N PHE A 292 24.93 3.60 3.82
CA PHE A 292 25.43 2.53 4.67
C PHE A 292 26.93 2.42 4.46
N ASN A 293 27.68 3.33 5.12
CA ASN A 293 29.05 3.11 5.55
C ASN A 293 29.24 3.90 6.86
N ASN A 294 29.30 3.13 7.93
CA ASN A 294 29.77 3.39 9.29
C ASN A 294 28.73 3.26 10.41
N ASN A 295 29.00 2.22 11.21
CA ASN A 295 28.69 1.99 12.62
C ASN A 295 28.22 3.22 13.42
N GLN A 296 27.02 3.13 14.03
CA GLN A 296 26.78 3.18 15.47
C GLN A 296 25.33 3.54 15.81
N SER A 297 24.77 2.70 16.69
CA SER A 297 23.72 2.96 17.67
C SER A 297 22.42 3.69 17.23
N ALA A 298 21.40 2.86 17.11
CA ALA A 298 20.00 3.25 17.26
C ALA A 298 19.73 3.76 18.68
N ASN A 299 19.12 4.93 18.75
CA ASN A 299 18.13 5.27 19.79
C ASN A 299 17.72 6.71 19.54
N ASN A 300 16.54 6.91 18.97
CA ASN A 300 15.69 8.08 19.18
C ASN A 300 14.50 8.03 18.24
N VAL A 301 13.55 7.16 18.57
CA VAL A 301 12.15 7.35 18.17
C VAL A 301 11.62 8.40 19.14
N VAL A 302 11.38 9.61 18.66
CA VAL A 302 10.71 10.63 19.47
C VAL A 302 9.24 10.28 19.52
N PRO A 303 8.69 9.91 20.68
CA PRO A 303 7.26 9.71 20.82
C PRO A 303 6.54 11.05 20.66
N LEU A 304 5.45 11.08 19.90
CA LEU A 304 4.49 12.18 19.88
C LEU A 304 4.05 12.42 21.33
N ARG A 305 4.50 13.51 21.96
CA ARG A 305 4.05 13.91 23.29
C ARG A 305 2.55 14.13 23.22
N GLN A 306 1.83 13.38 24.02
CA GLN A 306 0.46 13.68 24.40
C GLN A 306 0.50 15.00 25.16
N SER A 307 -0.09 16.05 24.61
CA SER A 307 -0.49 17.23 25.39
C SER A 307 -1.85 16.94 25.98
N ALA A 308 -1.93 17.11 27.29
CA ALA A 308 -3.11 17.02 28.11
C ALA A 308 -4.22 17.98 27.65
#